data_3c281e1295bfdbeb12b597591e6165ac
#
_entry.id   3c281e1295bfdbeb12b597591e6165ac
#
_cell.length_a   1.000
_cell.length_b   1.000
_cell.length_c   1.000
_cell.angle_alpha   90.00
_cell.angle_beta   90.00
_cell.angle_gamma   90.00
#
_symmetry.space_group_name_H-M   'P 1'
#
loop_
_entity.id
_entity.type
_entity.pdbx_description
1 polymer ?
#
loop_
_entity_poly.entity_id
_entity_poly.type
_entity_poly.pdbx_seq_one_letter_code
_entity_poly.pdbx_strand_id
1 'polypeptide(L)'
;MPNGNPLLSQLHMAAAAACLALTLAAPSAHAADVLDVKTIGTDLARDIANETVKACTDKGYSITAVVTDRSGQIMAVLRSEYAAIQTMEIAAGKARGALMAGIPTSELRANRPELAANLMHLDSIMMMDGGLPISVGGSRIGAVGVSGAPGGDIDEACAQAALDALFDRIEFAQ
;
A
#
# COMPACT_ATOMS: atom_id res chain seq x y z
N MET A 1 -30.98 64.24 -25.37
CA MET A 1 -29.54 64.27 -25.03
C MET A 1 -29.39 63.61 -23.69
N PRO A 2 -28.80 62.42 -23.55
CA PRO A 2 -28.59 61.79 -22.23
C PRO A 2 -27.22 62.25 -21.68
N ASN A 3 -27.31 63.05 -20.61
CA ASN A 3 -26.13 63.43 -19.82
C ASN A 3 -25.64 62.21 -19.01
N GLY A 4 -24.67 61.47 -19.55
CA GLY A 4 -23.95 60.45 -18.80
C GLY A 4 -23.06 61.11 -17.76
N ASN A 5 -23.31 60.79 -16.48
CA ASN A 5 -22.57 61.33 -15.35
C ASN A 5 -21.13 60.74 -15.34
N PRO A 6 -20.07 61.55 -15.59
CA PRO A 6 -18.70 61.05 -15.75
C PRO A 6 -18.14 60.38 -14.48
N LEU A 7 -18.71 60.70 -13.29
CA LEU A 7 -18.35 60.13 -12.02
C LEU A 7 -18.73 58.65 -11.90
N LEU A 8 -19.87 58.23 -12.47
CA LEU A 8 -20.32 56.83 -12.47
C LEU A 8 -19.43 55.94 -13.37
N SER A 9 -18.94 56.46 -14.50
CA SER A 9 -18.05 55.71 -15.39
C SER A 9 -16.65 55.45 -14.76
N GLN A 10 -16.14 56.43 -13.99
CA GLN A 10 -14.87 56.30 -13.31
C GLN A 10 -14.93 55.29 -12.13
N LEU A 11 -16.05 55.25 -11.41
CA LEU A 11 -16.26 54.25 -10.33
C LEU A 11 -16.32 52.83 -10.89
N HIS A 12 -16.94 52.58 -12.04
CA HIS A 12 -17.00 51.24 -12.65
C HIS A 12 -15.64 50.79 -13.17
N MET A 13 -14.83 51.67 -13.69
CA MET A 13 -13.46 51.35 -14.17
C MET A 13 -12.52 51.05 -12.99
N ALA A 14 -12.63 51.77 -11.86
CA ALA A 14 -11.84 51.53 -10.69
C ALA A 14 -12.18 50.16 -10.01
N ALA A 15 -13.48 49.81 -9.97
CA ALA A 15 -13.94 48.51 -9.42
C ALA A 15 -13.51 47.33 -10.28
N ALA A 16 -13.53 47.47 -11.60
CA ALA A 16 -13.08 46.44 -12.54
C ALA A 16 -11.54 46.18 -12.45
N ALA A 17 -10.75 47.23 -12.25
CA ALA A 17 -9.29 47.09 -12.04
C ALA A 17 -8.92 46.47 -10.70
N ALA A 18 -9.69 46.74 -9.65
CA ALA A 18 -9.47 46.11 -8.34
C ALA A 18 -9.82 44.61 -8.32
N CYS A 19 -10.86 44.17 -9.03
CA CYS A 19 -11.19 42.77 -9.19
C CYS A 19 -10.14 41.99 -10.01
N LEU A 20 -9.52 42.59 -11.00
CA LEU A 20 -8.50 41.97 -11.83
C LEU A 20 -7.15 41.80 -11.10
N ALA A 21 -6.86 42.67 -10.13
CA ALA A 21 -5.63 42.61 -9.33
C ALA A 21 -5.69 41.51 -8.25
N LEU A 22 -6.88 41.07 -7.80
CA LEU A 22 -7.02 40.02 -6.78
C LEU A 22 -6.82 38.60 -7.36
N THR A 23 -6.88 38.41 -8.66
CA THR A 23 -6.75 37.08 -9.28
C THR A 23 -5.31 36.66 -9.59
N LEU A 24 -4.32 37.54 -9.40
CA LEU A 24 -2.90 37.27 -9.74
C LEU A 24 -2.06 36.77 -8.57
N ALA A 25 -2.60 36.67 -7.37
CA ALA A 25 -1.92 36.12 -6.19
C ALA A 25 -2.34 34.69 -5.90
N ALA A 26 -2.31 33.80 -6.91
CA ALA A 26 -2.37 32.37 -6.61
C ALA A 26 -1.03 32.01 -5.90
N PRO A 27 -1.07 31.48 -4.65
CA PRO A 27 0.15 31.01 -4.02
C PRO A 27 0.75 29.94 -4.93
N SER A 28 2.01 30.12 -5.31
CA SER A 28 2.78 29.07 -5.97
C SER A 28 2.81 27.88 -5.04
N ALA A 29 2.07 26.82 -5.35
CA ALA A 29 2.19 25.56 -4.64
C ALA A 29 3.58 25.00 -4.97
N HIS A 30 4.57 25.32 -4.12
CA HIS A 30 5.85 24.64 -4.18
C HIS A 30 5.63 23.21 -3.74
N ALA A 31 5.97 22.24 -4.59
CA ALA A 31 6.10 20.86 -4.17
C ALA A 31 7.15 20.78 -3.05
N ALA A 32 6.86 20.03 -1.98
CA ALA A 32 7.83 19.86 -0.92
C ALA A 32 9.06 19.10 -1.47
N ASP A 33 10.26 19.64 -1.24
CA ASP A 33 11.51 19.00 -1.65
C ASP A 33 11.82 17.76 -0.80
N VAL A 34 11.17 17.64 0.38
CA VAL A 34 11.27 16.51 1.31
C VAL A 34 9.86 16.04 1.65
N LEU A 35 9.63 14.73 1.56
CA LEU A 35 8.34 14.11 1.85
C LEU A 35 8.43 13.26 3.11
N ASP A 36 7.48 13.42 4.02
CA ASP A 36 7.25 12.49 5.11
C ASP A 36 6.42 11.31 4.59
N VAL A 37 6.97 10.11 4.74
CA VAL A 37 6.30 8.88 4.26
C VAL A 37 6.12 7.89 5.40
N LYS A 38 4.91 7.34 5.52
CA LYS A 38 4.65 6.26 6.46
C LYS A 38 5.26 4.95 5.94
N THR A 39 5.88 4.20 6.83
CA THR A 39 6.40 2.85 6.57
C THR A 39 6.19 1.98 7.80
N ILE A 40 6.15 0.65 7.61
CA ILE A 40 5.98 -0.29 8.72
C ILE A 40 7.21 -0.30 9.62
N GLY A 41 6.99 -0.29 10.94
CA GLY A 41 8.05 -0.49 11.93
C GLY A 41 8.39 -1.96 12.14
N THR A 42 9.61 -2.25 12.62
CA THR A 42 10.13 -3.61 12.81
C THR A 42 9.27 -4.46 13.75
N ASP A 43 8.77 -3.88 14.85
CA ASP A 43 7.97 -4.63 15.82
C ASP A 43 6.62 -5.07 15.24
N LEU A 44 5.94 -4.20 14.51
CA LEU A 44 4.69 -4.56 13.83
C LEU A 44 4.95 -5.60 12.73
N ALA A 45 6.01 -5.44 11.94
CA ALA A 45 6.38 -6.40 10.90
C ALA A 45 6.65 -7.80 11.48
N ARG A 46 7.41 -7.87 12.60
CA ARG A 46 7.67 -9.13 13.31
C ARG A 46 6.38 -9.77 13.81
N ASP A 47 5.50 -8.98 14.40
CA ASP A 47 4.28 -9.52 15.01
C ASP A 47 3.28 -9.98 13.92
N ILE A 48 3.19 -9.30 12.77
CA ILE A 48 2.45 -9.80 11.62
C ILE A 48 3.01 -11.14 11.13
N ALA A 49 4.33 -11.28 11.01
CA ALA A 49 4.94 -12.54 10.60
C ALA A 49 4.64 -13.67 11.61
N ASN A 50 4.69 -13.40 12.92
CA ASN A 50 4.38 -14.34 13.97
C ASN A 50 2.92 -14.80 13.94
N GLU A 51 1.97 -13.85 13.88
CA GLU A 51 0.54 -14.18 13.82
C GLU A 51 0.18 -14.93 12.52
N THR A 52 0.84 -14.60 11.40
CA THR A 52 0.65 -15.32 10.13
C THR A 52 1.08 -16.78 10.23
N VAL A 53 2.29 -17.04 10.79
CA VAL A 53 2.78 -18.41 10.98
C VAL A 53 1.87 -19.16 11.96
N LYS A 54 1.47 -18.51 13.05
CA LYS A 54 0.54 -19.10 14.04
C LYS A 54 -0.78 -19.48 13.39
N ALA A 55 -1.40 -18.59 12.58
CA ALA A 55 -2.68 -18.85 11.93
C ALA A 55 -2.64 -20.05 10.97
N CYS A 56 -1.52 -20.27 10.29
CA CYS A 56 -1.33 -21.46 9.45
C CYS A 56 -0.99 -22.71 10.26
N THR A 57 -0.18 -22.58 11.30
CA THR A 57 0.18 -23.71 12.18
C THR A 57 -1.04 -24.27 12.92
N ASP A 58 -1.95 -23.42 13.38
CA ASP A 58 -3.21 -23.83 14.00
C ASP A 58 -4.10 -24.65 13.03
N LYS A 59 -3.88 -24.52 11.71
CA LYS A 59 -4.52 -25.34 10.66
C LYS A 59 -3.69 -26.55 10.24
N GLY A 60 -2.53 -26.78 10.86
CA GLY A 60 -1.63 -27.90 10.56
C GLY A 60 -0.68 -27.67 9.39
N TYR A 61 -0.50 -26.42 8.92
CA TYR A 61 0.38 -26.11 7.80
C TYR A 61 1.69 -25.46 8.25
N SER A 62 2.79 -25.86 7.61
CA SER A 62 4.12 -25.30 7.82
C SER A 62 4.44 -24.32 6.67
N ILE A 63 4.53 -23.04 7.00
CA ILE A 63 4.67 -21.97 6.01
C ILE A 63 5.87 -21.05 6.32
N THR A 64 6.18 -20.18 5.39
CA THR A 64 6.98 -19.00 5.60
C THR A 64 6.13 -17.75 5.40
N ALA A 65 6.21 -16.83 6.35
CA ALA A 65 5.69 -15.47 6.25
C ALA A 65 6.84 -14.48 6.06
N VAL A 66 6.71 -13.58 5.10
CA VAL A 66 7.64 -12.47 4.86
C VAL A 66 6.87 -11.17 4.90
N VAL A 67 7.34 -10.20 5.69
CA VAL A 67 6.80 -8.84 5.72
C VAL A 67 7.83 -7.88 5.14
N THR A 68 7.40 -7.04 4.22
CA THR A 68 8.21 -6.00 3.60
C THR A 68 7.77 -4.61 4.03
N ASP A 69 8.67 -3.64 3.95
CA ASP A 69 8.34 -2.23 4.04
C ASP A 69 7.67 -1.72 2.75
N ARG A 70 7.35 -0.43 2.72
CA ARG A 70 6.75 0.23 1.54
C ARG A 70 7.62 0.25 0.29
N SER A 71 8.93 -0.01 0.42
CA SER A 71 9.90 -0.07 -0.67
C SER A 71 10.15 -1.50 -1.16
N GLY A 72 9.50 -2.51 -0.53
CA GLY A 72 9.68 -3.92 -0.84
C GLY A 72 10.91 -4.56 -0.19
N GLN A 73 11.57 -3.84 0.75
CA GLN A 73 12.66 -4.41 1.53
C GLN A 73 12.10 -5.29 2.66
N ILE A 74 12.76 -6.42 2.90
CA ILE A 74 12.32 -7.38 3.93
C ILE A 74 12.56 -6.77 5.31
N MET A 75 11.50 -6.72 6.13
CA MET A 75 11.52 -6.27 7.51
C MET A 75 11.47 -7.43 8.50
N ALA A 76 10.73 -8.49 8.17
CA ALA A 76 10.63 -9.69 9.00
C ALA A 76 10.44 -10.93 8.12
N VAL A 77 11.04 -12.03 8.57
CA VAL A 77 10.85 -13.37 8.01
C VAL A 77 10.66 -14.35 9.15
N LEU A 78 9.60 -15.12 9.11
CA LEU A 78 9.42 -16.27 9.98
C LEU A 78 9.08 -17.50 9.15
N ARG A 79 9.89 -18.56 9.30
CA ARG A 79 9.70 -19.84 8.62
C ARG A 79 9.47 -20.94 9.63
N SER A 80 8.39 -21.70 9.48
CA SER A 80 8.14 -22.91 10.26
C SER A 80 9.23 -23.95 9.97
N GLU A 81 9.51 -24.80 10.93
CA GLU A 81 10.61 -25.79 10.90
C GLU A 81 10.53 -26.70 9.66
N TYR A 82 9.33 -27.11 9.28
CA TYR A 82 9.08 -28.02 8.16
C TYR A 82 8.75 -27.36 6.84
N ALA A 83 8.67 -26.02 6.79
CA ALA A 83 8.47 -25.31 5.52
C ALA A 83 9.72 -25.46 4.64
N ALA A 84 9.52 -25.70 3.34
CA ALA A 84 10.61 -25.82 2.39
C ALA A 84 11.39 -24.49 2.29
N ILE A 85 12.69 -24.54 2.07
CA ILE A 85 13.55 -23.34 2.03
C ILE A 85 13.11 -22.36 0.92
N GLN A 86 12.60 -22.86 -0.19
CA GLN A 86 12.14 -22.05 -1.32
C GLN A 86 10.92 -21.19 -1.00
N THR A 87 10.16 -21.56 0.04
CA THR A 87 8.98 -20.77 0.47
C THR A 87 9.35 -19.35 0.92
N MET A 88 10.59 -19.13 1.37
CA MET A 88 11.08 -17.80 1.73
C MET A 88 11.11 -16.85 0.53
N GLU A 89 11.65 -17.32 -0.58
CA GLU A 89 11.73 -16.54 -1.82
C GLU A 89 10.36 -16.30 -2.44
N ILE A 90 9.52 -17.35 -2.46
CA ILE A 90 8.14 -17.27 -2.94
C ILE A 90 7.33 -16.27 -2.11
N ALA A 91 7.39 -16.36 -0.78
CA ALA A 91 6.68 -15.44 0.11
C ALA A 91 7.15 -13.99 -0.09
N ALA A 92 8.46 -13.77 -0.22
CA ALA A 92 9.01 -12.44 -0.50
C ALA A 92 8.52 -11.88 -1.85
N GLY A 93 8.48 -12.72 -2.87
CA GLY A 93 7.94 -12.35 -4.18
C GLY A 93 6.45 -11.99 -4.13
N LYS A 94 5.63 -12.76 -3.40
CA LYS A 94 4.20 -12.49 -3.18
C LYS A 94 3.99 -11.17 -2.42
N ALA A 95 4.77 -10.89 -1.37
CA ALA A 95 4.71 -9.62 -0.64
C ALA A 95 4.99 -8.43 -1.57
N ARG A 96 6.07 -8.49 -2.37
CA ARG A 96 6.40 -7.44 -3.34
C ARG A 96 5.33 -7.30 -4.42
N GLY A 97 4.73 -8.42 -4.85
CA GLY A 97 3.61 -8.43 -5.79
C GLY A 97 2.41 -7.66 -5.26
N ALA A 98 1.98 -7.94 -4.03
CA ALA A 98 0.88 -7.25 -3.37
C ALA A 98 1.21 -5.77 -3.10
N LEU A 99 2.45 -5.48 -2.71
CA LEU A 99 2.92 -4.11 -2.51
C LEU A 99 2.82 -3.30 -3.82
N MET A 100 3.26 -3.86 -4.93
CA MET A 100 3.21 -3.22 -6.24
C MET A 100 1.77 -3.04 -6.73
N ALA A 101 0.94 -4.07 -6.60
CA ALA A 101 -0.46 -4.06 -7.03
C ALA A 101 -1.34 -3.12 -6.19
N GLY A 102 -1.06 -3.01 -4.89
CA GLY A 102 -1.88 -2.28 -3.93
C GLY A 102 -3.16 -2.99 -3.52
N ILE A 103 -3.35 -4.21 -3.97
CA ILE A 103 -4.47 -5.12 -3.69
C ILE A 103 -3.90 -6.53 -3.46
N PRO A 104 -4.69 -7.48 -2.91
CA PRO A 104 -4.30 -8.87 -2.82
C PRO A 104 -3.84 -9.44 -4.17
N THR A 105 -2.82 -10.29 -4.14
CA THR A 105 -2.31 -10.90 -5.39
C THR A 105 -3.35 -11.78 -6.08
N SER A 106 -4.24 -12.43 -5.31
CA SER A 106 -5.39 -13.20 -5.81
C SER A 106 -6.37 -12.32 -6.58
N GLU A 107 -6.67 -11.13 -6.05
CA GLU A 107 -7.57 -10.16 -6.66
C GLU A 107 -7.01 -9.64 -8.00
N LEU A 108 -5.72 -9.29 -8.05
CA LEU A 108 -5.11 -8.87 -9.30
C LEU A 108 -5.15 -9.99 -10.35
N ARG A 109 -4.85 -11.22 -9.96
CA ARG A 109 -4.93 -12.38 -10.86
C ARG A 109 -6.33 -12.63 -11.40
N ALA A 110 -7.33 -12.50 -10.55
CA ALA A 110 -8.73 -12.72 -10.95
C ALA A 110 -9.22 -11.62 -11.91
N ASN A 111 -8.91 -10.36 -11.60
CA ASN A 111 -9.43 -9.21 -12.32
C ASN A 111 -8.58 -8.80 -13.54
N ARG A 112 -7.28 -9.07 -13.52
CA ARG A 112 -6.31 -8.66 -14.55
C ARG A 112 -5.26 -9.75 -14.82
N PRO A 113 -5.67 -10.95 -15.29
CA PRO A 113 -4.79 -12.11 -15.43
C PRO A 113 -3.60 -11.85 -16.37
N GLU A 114 -3.79 -11.10 -17.45
CA GLU A 114 -2.71 -10.77 -18.39
C GLU A 114 -1.67 -9.85 -17.76
N LEU A 115 -2.11 -8.86 -16.96
CA LEU A 115 -1.20 -7.98 -16.24
C LEU A 115 -0.42 -8.77 -15.18
N ALA A 116 -1.10 -9.63 -14.43
CA ALA A 116 -0.46 -10.49 -13.44
C ALA A 116 0.62 -11.38 -14.07
N ALA A 117 0.34 -11.98 -15.23
CA ALA A 117 1.30 -12.79 -15.97
C ALA A 117 2.52 -11.97 -16.44
N ASN A 118 2.28 -10.75 -16.94
CA ASN A 118 3.38 -9.88 -17.38
C ASN A 118 4.27 -9.42 -16.21
N LEU A 119 3.71 -9.16 -15.03
CA LEU A 119 4.47 -8.77 -13.85
C LEU A 119 5.39 -9.90 -13.33
N MET A 120 5.07 -11.16 -13.60
CA MET A 120 5.92 -12.29 -13.22
C MET A 120 7.22 -12.39 -14.03
N HIS A 121 7.42 -11.56 -15.06
CA HIS A 121 8.72 -11.40 -15.72
C HIS A 121 9.71 -10.52 -14.94
N LEU A 122 9.28 -9.90 -13.85
CA LEU A 122 10.16 -9.18 -12.94
C LEU A 122 10.71 -10.15 -11.88
N ASP A 123 12.03 -10.30 -11.82
CA ASP A 123 12.70 -11.30 -10.97
C ASP A 123 12.32 -11.29 -9.49
N SER A 124 11.90 -10.14 -8.97
CA SER A 124 11.57 -9.98 -7.54
C SER A 124 10.09 -10.09 -7.20
N ILE A 125 9.22 -10.32 -8.18
CA ILE A 125 7.75 -10.29 -8.03
C ILE A 125 7.15 -11.64 -8.34
N MET A 126 6.19 -12.07 -7.51
CA MET A 126 5.42 -13.28 -7.74
C MET A 126 3.92 -12.98 -7.56
N MET A 127 3.17 -13.13 -8.65
CA MET A 127 1.72 -12.91 -8.68
C MET A 127 0.95 -14.21 -8.45
N MET A 128 1.32 -14.93 -7.39
CA MET A 128 0.58 -16.08 -6.87
C MET A 128 -0.20 -15.65 -5.62
N ASP A 129 -1.35 -16.27 -5.36
CA ASP A 129 -2.20 -15.98 -4.21
C ASP A 129 -1.43 -16.14 -2.90
N GLY A 130 -1.69 -15.28 -1.90
CA GLY A 130 -1.02 -15.28 -0.61
C GLY A 130 -0.16 -14.04 -0.35
N GLY A 131 -0.28 -13.00 -1.15
CA GLY A 131 0.30 -11.68 -0.90
C GLY A 131 -0.78 -10.65 -0.58
N LEU A 132 -0.65 -9.93 0.54
CA LEU A 132 -1.57 -8.88 0.98
C LEU A 132 -0.84 -7.57 1.25
N PRO A 133 -1.35 -6.41 0.78
CA PRO A 133 -0.81 -5.11 1.15
C PRO A 133 -1.18 -4.77 2.60
N ILE A 134 -0.30 -4.04 3.28
CA ILE A 134 -0.54 -3.48 4.61
C ILE A 134 -0.68 -1.98 4.47
N SER A 135 -1.84 -1.44 4.87
CA SER A 135 -2.15 -0.02 4.72
C SER A 135 -2.69 0.57 6.03
N VAL A 136 -2.43 1.86 6.25
CA VAL A 136 -2.91 2.64 7.39
C VAL A 136 -3.36 4.01 6.90
N GLY A 137 -4.62 4.39 7.19
CA GLY A 137 -5.15 5.68 6.75
C GLY A 137 -5.02 5.91 5.23
N GLY A 138 -5.20 4.89 4.41
CA GLY A 138 -5.07 4.93 2.96
C GLY A 138 -3.63 4.93 2.42
N SER A 139 -2.62 4.97 3.31
CA SER A 139 -1.20 4.88 2.92
C SER A 139 -0.70 3.45 3.04
N ARG A 140 -0.15 2.91 1.96
CA ARG A 140 0.50 1.61 1.95
C ARG A 140 1.84 1.69 2.68
N ILE A 141 1.98 0.96 3.78
CA ILE A 141 3.16 1.00 4.65
C ILE A 141 4.07 -0.22 4.47
N GLY A 142 3.56 -1.28 3.82
CA GLY A 142 4.27 -2.51 3.57
C GLY A 142 3.37 -3.56 2.93
N ALA A 143 3.81 -4.80 2.96
CA ALA A 143 3.04 -5.97 2.54
C ALA A 143 3.48 -7.23 3.27
N VAL A 144 2.59 -8.21 3.37
CA VAL A 144 2.90 -9.57 3.84
C VAL A 144 2.71 -10.56 2.70
N GLY A 145 3.61 -11.52 2.59
CA GLY A 145 3.51 -12.66 1.66
C GLY A 145 3.70 -13.97 2.41
N VAL A 146 2.96 -14.98 2.00
CA VAL A 146 2.93 -16.31 2.63
C VAL A 146 3.12 -17.39 1.57
N SER A 147 3.87 -18.43 1.93
CA SER A 147 4.06 -19.61 1.08
C SER A 147 4.31 -20.85 1.90
N GLY A 148 3.73 -21.98 1.49
CA GLY A 148 3.96 -23.27 2.09
C GLY A 148 2.70 -24.08 2.36
N ALA A 149 1.53 -23.48 2.40
CA ALA A 149 0.27 -24.21 2.46
C ALA A 149 -0.03 -24.92 1.13
N PRO A 150 -0.94 -25.91 1.11
CA PRO A 150 -1.30 -26.65 -0.12
C PRO A 150 -1.88 -25.78 -1.23
N GLY A 151 -2.42 -24.60 -0.91
CA GLY A 151 -2.98 -23.64 -1.85
C GLY A 151 -2.67 -22.21 -1.48
N GLY A 152 -2.54 -21.33 -2.47
CA GLY A 152 -2.29 -19.92 -2.24
C GLY A 152 -3.45 -19.19 -1.55
N ASP A 153 -4.67 -19.68 -1.72
CA ASP A 153 -5.86 -19.24 -1.00
C ASP A 153 -5.73 -19.48 0.52
N ILE A 154 -5.15 -20.60 0.91
CA ILE A 154 -4.86 -20.91 2.33
C ILE A 154 -3.75 -20.01 2.85
N ASP A 155 -2.68 -19.80 2.06
CA ASP A 155 -1.61 -18.85 2.39
C ASP A 155 -2.20 -17.45 2.66
N GLU A 156 -3.08 -16.98 1.76
CA GLU A 156 -3.72 -15.67 1.86
C GLU A 156 -4.65 -15.57 3.07
N ALA A 157 -5.41 -16.63 3.36
CA ALA A 157 -6.27 -16.68 4.55
C ALA A 157 -5.48 -16.62 5.87
N CYS A 158 -4.26 -17.16 5.92
CA CYS A 158 -3.39 -17.03 7.10
C CYS A 158 -2.85 -15.60 7.24
N ALA A 159 -2.46 -14.95 6.15
CA ALA A 159 -2.05 -13.56 6.15
C ALA A 159 -3.19 -12.63 6.59
N GLN A 160 -4.40 -12.85 6.04
CA GLN A 160 -5.57 -12.05 6.41
C GLN A 160 -5.91 -12.21 7.89
N ALA A 161 -5.89 -13.43 8.43
CA ALA A 161 -6.14 -13.67 9.85
C ALA A 161 -5.15 -12.92 10.76
N ALA A 162 -3.89 -12.81 10.36
CA ALA A 162 -2.90 -12.03 11.09
C ALA A 162 -3.17 -10.53 11.04
N LEU A 163 -3.54 -10.00 9.87
CA LEU A 163 -3.90 -8.58 9.72
C LEU A 163 -5.16 -8.24 10.52
N ASP A 164 -6.15 -9.14 10.53
CA ASP A 164 -7.37 -8.97 11.33
C ASP A 164 -7.07 -8.98 12.84
N ALA A 165 -6.20 -9.89 13.30
CA ALA A 165 -5.80 -9.98 14.70
C ALA A 165 -5.04 -8.73 15.18
N LEU A 166 -4.36 -8.03 14.27
CA LEU A 166 -3.57 -6.83 14.56
C LEU A 166 -4.23 -5.54 14.06
N PHE A 167 -5.51 -5.61 13.66
CA PHE A 167 -6.23 -4.52 13.00
C PHE A 167 -6.14 -3.19 13.78
N ASP A 168 -6.49 -3.20 15.06
CA ASP A 168 -6.44 -1.97 15.90
C ASP A 168 -5.04 -1.39 15.95
N ARG A 169 -4.02 -2.24 16.05
CA ARG A 169 -2.64 -1.80 16.08
C ARG A 169 -2.16 -1.23 14.75
N ILE A 170 -2.66 -1.75 13.63
CA ILE A 170 -2.36 -1.25 12.29
C ILE A 170 -3.07 0.09 12.07
N GLU A 171 -4.38 0.18 12.35
CA GLU A 171 -5.17 1.39 12.10
C GLU A 171 -4.76 2.57 12.98
N PHE A 172 -4.38 2.31 14.23
CA PHE A 172 -3.97 3.35 15.18
C PHE A 172 -2.45 3.50 15.31
N ALA A 173 -1.65 2.91 14.41
CA ALA A 173 -0.20 3.13 14.33
C ALA A 173 0.09 4.60 13.96
N GLN A 174 0.72 5.33 14.88
CA GLN A 174 1.12 6.74 14.70
C GLN A 174 2.65 6.87 14.73
#